data_1b1439fa2b3fc2bff03ed32ee311b78c
#
_entry.id   1b1439fa2b3fc2bff03ed32ee311b78c
#
_cell.length_a   1.000
_cell.length_b   1.000
_cell.length_c   1.000
_cell.angle_alpha   90.00
_cell.angle_beta   90.00
_cell.angle_gamma   90.00
#
_symmetry.space_group_name_H-M   'P 1'
#
loop_
_entity.id
_entity.type
_entity.pdbx_description
1 polymer ?
#
loop_
_entity_poly.entity_id
_entity_poly.type
_entity_poly.pdbx_seq_one_letter_code
_entity_poly.pdbx_strand_id
1 'polypeptide(L)'
;MRFHILGLPHTVSSKEYVACAYTQKVVKFGKMMTARGHEVIHYGHEDSDLECTEHVAVTTNADLEKAYGSYDWRKNFFTFDTGDHAYQTFYKNGIEEVGKRKQKNDFILPFWGSGTRPICDAHPDLITVEPGIGYAGGHWANWKVFESYAMMHAYQGLHNVGTCAQSWYDVVIPNYFDLEDFEYAPENKEDYFLFLGRVYSGKGIDVAVQVTEKIGAKLVVAGQNQENRTFPPHVE
;
A
#
# COMPACT_ATOMS: atom_id res chain seq x y z
N MET A 1 -3.86 11.58 19.23
CA MET A 1 -3.87 12.31 17.94
C MET A 1 -5.00 11.76 17.10
N ARG A 2 -5.46 12.52 16.10
CA ARG A 2 -6.53 12.13 15.20
C ARG A 2 -6.00 12.04 13.78
N PHE A 3 -6.24 10.91 13.13
CA PHE A 3 -5.72 10.58 11.80
C PHE A 3 -6.87 10.29 10.84
N HIS A 4 -6.91 11.01 9.72
CA HIS A 4 -7.73 10.72 8.56
C HIS A 4 -6.87 9.92 7.59
N ILE A 5 -7.10 8.61 7.49
CA ILE A 5 -6.33 7.75 6.59
C ILE A 5 -7.11 7.46 5.32
N LEU A 6 -6.48 7.75 4.18
CA LEU A 6 -7.09 7.55 2.88
C LEU A 6 -6.68 6.17 2.34
N GLY A 7 -7.65 5.31 2.11
CA GLY A 7 -7.46 4.07 1.36
C GLY A 7 -7.13 4.35 -0.10
N LEU A 8 -6.95 3.29 -0.87
CA LEU A 8 -6.72 3.39 -2.31
C LEU A 8 -8.06 3.25 -3.05
N PRO A 9 -8.38 4.12 -4.00
CA PRO A 9 -9.68 4.13 -4.68
C PRO A 9 -10.04 2.83 -5.41
N HIS A 10 -9.04 2.05 -5.82
CA HIS A 10 -9.18 0.82 -6.61
C HIS A 10 -8.95 -0.46 -5.79
N THR A 11 -8.89 -0.37 -4.45
CA THR A 11 -8.66 -1.54 -3.58
C THR A 11 -9.62 -1.56 -2.39
N VAL A 12 -9.70 -2.71 -1.73
CA VAL A 12 -10.40 -2.90 -0.47
C VAL A 12 -9.38 -2.97 0.66
N SER A 13 -9.48 -2.11 1.67
CA SER A 13 -8.56 -2.10 2.81
C SER A 13 -8.87 -3.26 3.76
N SER A 14 -8.37 -4.45 3.40
CA SER A 14 -8.56 -5.71 4.12
C SER A 14 -7.24 -6.46 4.27
N LYS A 15 -7.10 -7.26 5.33
CA LYS A 15 -5.96 -8.18 5.49
C LYS A 15 -5.83 -9.17 4.32
N GLU A 16 -6.95 -9.54 3.71
CA GLU A 16 -6.97 -10.45 2.56
C GLU A 16 -6.42 -9.83 1.28
N TYR A 17 -6.36 -8.50 1.18
CA TYR A 17 -5.88 -7.79 -0.01
C TYR A 17 -4.36 -7.77 -0.09
N VAL A 18 -3.75 -8.96 -0.16
CA VAL A 18 -2.28 -9.14 -0.10
C VAL A 18 -1.54 -8.69 -1.37
N ALA A 19 -2.24 -8.52 -2.49
CA ALA A 19 -1.63 -8.16 -3.78
C ALA A 19 -1.09 -6.72 -3.82
N CYS A 20 -1.53 -5.83 -2.91
CA CYS A 20 -1.13 -4.42 -2.86
C CYS A 20 -0.44 -4.05 -1.55
N ALA A 21 0.85 -3.75 -1.62
CA ALA A 21 1.63 -3.33 -0.45
C ALA A 21 1.09 -2.05 0.21
N TYR A 22 0.59 -1.10 -0.57
CA TYR A 22 0.03 0.15 -0.03
C TYR A 22 -1.26 -0.07 0.74
N THR A 23 -2.15 -0.93 0.23
CA THR A 23 -3.36 -1.36 0.96
C THR A 23 -2.99 -1.99 2.30
N GLN A 24 -1.96 -2.86 2.32
CA GLN A 24 -1.47 -3.46 3.56
C GLN A 24 -0.87 -2.43 4.53
N LYS A 25 -0.24 -1.36 4.03
CA LYS A 25 0.22 -0.25 4.89
C LYS A 25 -0.93 0.48 5.56
N VAL A 26 -2.02 0.74 4.83
CA VAL A 26 -3.25 1.34 5.40
C VAL A 26 -3.80 0.47 6.52
N VAL A 27 -3.97 -0.83 6.26
CA VAL A 27 -4.49 -1.80 7.25
C VAL A 27 -3.62 -1.86 8.50
N LYS A 28 -2.31 -2.02 8.34
CA LYS A 28 -1.37 -2.11 9.45
C LYS A 28 -1.26 -0.80 10.24
N PHE A 29 -1.29 0.34 9.56
CA PHE A 29 -1.29 1.64 10.24
C PHE A 29 -2.55 1.84 11.07
N GLY A 30 -3.72 1.48 10.53
CA GLY A 30 -4.99 1.53 11.26
C GLY A 30 -4.92 0.74 12.56
N LYS A 31 -4.55 -0.54 12.50
CA LYS A 31 -4.35 -1.41 13.66
C LYS A 31 -3.36 -0.81 14.67
N MET A 32 -2.17 -0.44 14.20
CA MET A 32 -1.10 0.07 15.06
C MET A 32 -1.50 1.35 15.81
N MET A 33 -2.13 2.31 15.13
CA MET A 33 -2.49 3.60 15.75
C MET A 33 -3.71 3.48 16.67
N THR A 34 -4.67 2.65 16.32
CA THR A 34 -5.82 2.35 17.19
C THR A 34 -5.36 1.65 18.46
N ALA A 35 -4.49 0.65 18.36
CA ALA A 35 -3.90 -0.03 19.54
C ALA A 35 -3.09 0.91 20.45
N ARG A 36 -2.55 2.02 19.90
CA ARG A 36 -1.85 3.06 20.67
C ARG A 36 -2.78 4.13 21.25
N GLY A 37 -4.09 3.96 21.13
CA GLY A 37 -5.10 4.87 21.70
C GLY A 37 -5.27 6.16 20.87
N HIS A 38 -4.94 6.15 19.59
CA HIS A 38 -5.22 7.26 18.69
C HIS A 38 -6.56 7.09 18.01
N GLU A 39 -7.19 8.18 17.64
CA GLU A 39 -8.40 8.18 16.84
C GLU A 39 -8.03 8.04 15.36
N VAL A 40 -8.54 7.00 14.72
CA VAL A 40 -8.25 6.68 13.32
C VAL A 40 -9.56 6.63 12.55
N ILE A 41 -9.73 7.53 11.59
CA ILE A 41 -10.87 7.57 10.69
C ILE A 41 -10.38 7.13 9.31
N HIS A 42 -10.90 6.00 8.82
CA HIS A 42 -10.54 5.45 7.52
C HIS A 42 -11.59 5.79 6.47
N TYR A 43 -11.13 6.24 5.30
CA TYR A 43 -11.96 6.50 4.12
C TYR A 43 -11.58 5.50 3.04
N GLY A 44 -12.53 4.66 2.61
CA GLY A 44 -12.23 3.57 1.68
C GLY A 44 -13.46 2.93 1.07
N HIS A 45 -13.26 1.75 0.49
CA HIS A 45 -14.33 0.94 -0.06
C HIS A 45 -15.26 0.40 1.04
N GLU A 46 -16.54 0.21 0.74
CA GLU A 46 -17.55 -0.24 1.72
C GLU A 46 -17.23 -1.56 2.42
N ASP A 47 -16.55 -2.49 1.73
CA ASP A 47 -16.15 -3.80 2.28
C ASP A 47 -14.80 -3.77 3.02
N SER A 48 -14.26 -2.58 3.32
CA SER A 48 -13.02 -2.49 4.10
C SER A 48 -13.27 -2.90 5.55
N ASP A 49 -12.36 -3.72 6.10
CA ASP A 49 -12.50 -4.37 7.42
C ASP A 49 -11.32 -4.12 8.36
N LEU A 50 -10.53 -3.08 8.12
CA LEU A 50 -9.37 -2.76 8.95
C LEU A 50 -9.78 -2.27 10.36
N GLU A 51 -8.89 -2.48 11.33
CA GLU A 51 -9.04 -1.93 12.68
C GLU A 51 -8.87 -0.40 12.66
N CYS A 52 -9.93 0.33 13.00
CA CYS A 52 -9.96 1.79 13.08
C CYS A 52 -11.05 2.25 14.05
N THR A 53 -11.07 3.53 14.40
CA THR A 53 -12.13 4.12 15.25
C THR A 53 -13.42 4.27 14.48
N GLU A 54 -13.34 4.71 13.23
CA GLU A 54 -14.47 4.88 12.32
C GLU A 54 -14.04 4.50 10.90
N HIS A 55 -14.85 3.68 10.23
CA HIS A 55 -14.75 3.45 8.79
C HIS A 55 -15.85 4.20 8.06
N VAL A 56 -15.46 4.95 7.03
CA VAL A 56 -16.33 5.75 6.18
C VAL A 56 -16.27 5.21 4.76
N ALA A 57 -17.34 4.61 4.30
CA ALA A 57 -17.44 4.15 2.92
C ALA A 57 -17.55 5.34 1.96
N VAL A 58 -16.58 5.48 1.07
CA VAL A 58 -16.54 6.54 0.04
C VAL A 58 -16.65 5.98 -1.38
N THR A 59 -16.51 4.67 -1.54
CA THR A 59 -16.80 3.90 -2.77
C THR A 59 -17.51 2.61 -2.43
N THR A 60 -18.28 2.09 -3.38
CA THR A 60 -19.08 0.87 -3.25
C THR A 60 -18.66 -0.20 -4.25
N ASN A 61 -19.15 -1.42 -4.08
CA ASN A 61 -19.01 -2.50 -5.06
C ASN A 61 -19.53 -2.09 -6.45
N ALA A 62 -20.64 -1.34 -6.50
CA ALA A 62 -21.20 -0.86 -7.76
C ALA A 62 -20.27 0.16 -8.46
N ASP A 63 -19.54 0.98 -7.69
CA ASP A 63 -18.56 1.92 -8.25
C ASP A 63 -17.36 1.20 -8.85
N LEU A 64 -16.84 0.16 -8.17
CA LEU A 64 -15.74 -0.66 -8.69
C LEU A 64 -16.18 -1.49 -9.90
N GLU A 65 -17.39 -2.07 -9.87
CA GLU A 65 -17.92 -2.81 -11.01
C GLU A 65 -18.11 -1.91 -12.23
N LYS A 66 -18.57 -0.68 -12.04
CA LYS A 66 -18.71 0.30 -13.11
C LYS A 66 -17.36 0.72 -13.70
N ALA A 67 -16.30 0.82 -12.88
CA ALA A 67 -14.96 1.21 -13.32
C ALA A 67 -14.19 0.07 -13.98
N TYR A 68 -14.28 -1.15 -13.41
CA TYR A 68 -13.40 -2.26 -13.73
C TYR A 68 -14.15 -3.50 -14.27
N GLY A 69 -15.48 -3.47 -14.30
CA GLY A 69 -16.31 -4.62 -14.65
C GLY A 69 -16.37 -5.67 -13.55
N SER A 70 -16.71 -6.90 -13.93
CA SER A 70 -16.76 -8.06 -13.03
C SER A 70 -15.33 -8.43 -12.59
N TYR A 71 -14.84 -7.79 -11.54
CA TYR A 71 -13.45 -7.89 -11.07
C TYR A 71 -13.37 -8.62 -9.74
N ASP A 72 -12.72 -9.79 -9.74
CA ASP A 72 -12.38 -10.51 -8.51
C ASP A 72 -10.94 -10.17 -8.10
N TRP A 73 -10.78 -9.25 -7.18
CA TRP A 73 -9.48 -8.80 -6.67
C TRP A 73 -8.67 -9.92 -5.98
N ARG A 74 -9.31 -11.02 -5.59
CA ARG A 74 -8.63 -12.18 -5.02
C ARG A 74 -7.88 -12.98 -6.09
N LYS A 75 -8.34 -12.90 -7.34
CA LYS A 75 -7.78 -13.67 -8.47
C LYS A 75 -7.02 -12.81 -9.47
N ASN A 76 -7.42 -11.55 -9.62
CA ASN A 76 -6.88 -10.67 -10.64
C ASN A 76 -6.07 -9.55 -10.03
N PHE A 77 -4.97 -9.16 -10.69
CA PHE A 77 -4.26 -7.95 -10.33
C PHE A 77 -5.10 -6.73 -10.71
N PHE A 78 -5.08 -5.71 -9.87
CA PHE A 78 -5.83 -4.49 -10.11
C PHE A 78 -5.28 -3.68 -11.28
N THR A 79 -6.17 -3.00 -11.98
CA THR A 79 -5.87 -1.90 -12.91
C THR A 79 -6.51 -0.64 -12.37
N PHE A 80 -5.95 0.52 -12.70
CA PHE A 80 -6.51 1.80 -12.28
C PHE A 80 -6.16 2.92 -13.26
N ASP A 81 -7.04 3.91 -13.31
CA ASP A 81 -6.82 5.20 -13.96
C ASP A 81 -7.38 6.28 -13.03
N THR A 82 -6.58 7.29 -12.71
CA THR A 82 -7.02 8.38 -11.83
C THR A 82 -8.19 9.19 -12.38
N GLY A 83 -8.51 9.05 -13.66
CA GLY A 83 -9.67 9.61 -14.33
C GLY A 83 -10.90 8.71 -14.31
N ASP A 84 -10.79 7.46 -13.84
CA ASP A 84 -11.91 6.51 -13.86
C ASP A 84 -13.02 6.84 -12.84
N HIS A 85 -14.14 6.13 -12.95
CA HIS A 85 -15.30 6.36 -12.11
C HIS A 85 -15.01 6.11 -10.61
N ALA A 86 -14.24 5.09 -10.28
CA ALA A 86 -13.92 4.75 -8.89
C ALA A 86 -13.10 5.87 -8.24
N TYR A 87 -12.09 6.40 -8.93
CA TYR A 87 -11.28 7.52 -8.46
C TYR A 87 -12.10 8.80 -8.30
N GLN A 88 -12.91 9.15 -9.29
CA GLN A 88 -13.72 10.36 -9.26
C GLN A 88 -14.79 10.32 -8.14
N THR A 89 -15.39 9.15 -7.91
CA THR A 89 -16.33 8.94 -6.81
C THR A 89 -15.62 9.03 -5.46
N PHE A 90 -14.44 8.39 -5.34
CA PHE A 90 -13.62 8.46 -4.14
C PHE A 90 -13.23 9.90 -3.78
N TYR A 91 -12.80 10.70 -4.77
CA TYR A 91 -12.47 12.10 -4.55
C TYR A 91 -13.65 12.90 -4.06
N LYS A 92 -14.77 12.82 -4.79
CA LYS A 92 -15.99 13.57 -4.43
C LYS A 92 -16.45 13.26 -3.02
N ASN A 93 -16.64 11.99 -2.72
CA ASN A 93 -17.17 11.55 -1.43
C ASN A 93 -16.12 11.75 -0.32
N GLY A 94 -14.85 11.48 -0.58
CA GLY A 94 -13.76 11.69 0.38
C GLY A 94 -13.61 13.16 0.79
N ILE A 95 -13.70 14.10 -0.15
CA ILE A 95 -13.71 15.55 0.16
C ILE A 95 -14.86 15.90 1.10
N GLU A 96 -16.07 15.44 0.77
CA GLU A 96 -17.25 15.72 1.57
C GLU A 96 -17.14 15.12 2.99
N GLU A 97 -16.79 13.84 3.08
CA GLU A 97 -16.79 13.09 4.33
C GLU A 97 -15.63 13.48 5.27
N VAL A 98 -14.44 13.83 4.74
CA VAL A 98 -13.37 14.45 5.53
C VAL A 98 -13.83 15.81 6.06
N GLY A 99 -14.50 16.62 5.23
CA GLY A 99 -15.01 17.93 5.61
C GLY A 99 -15.98 17.89 6.79
N LYS A 100 -16.80 16.83 6.89
CA LYS A 100 -17.77 16.62 7.98
C LYS A 100 -17.10 16.26 9.32
N ARG A 101 -15.91 15.64 9.29
CA ARG A 101 -15.26 15.02 10.46
C ARG A 101 -14.02 15.73 10.96
N LYS A 102 -13.36 16.50 10.09
CA LYS A 102 -12.09 17.15 10.40
C LYS A 102 -12.16 18.13 11.56
N GLN A 103 -11.09 18.18 12.33
CA GLN A 103 -10.86 19.18 13.37
C GLN A 103 -9.51 19.86 13.12
N LYS A 104 -9.30 21.00 13.76
CA LYS A 104 -8.05 21.75 13.64
C LYS A 104 -6.88 20.92 14.14
N ASN A 105 -5.81 20.88 13.36
CA ASN A 105 -4.58 20.13 13.61
C ASN A 105 -4.69 18.59 13.49
N ASP A 106 -5.75 18.08 12.90
CA ASP A 106 -5.82 16.68 12.51
C ASP A 106 -4.79 16.38 11.40
N PHE A 107 -4.42 15.11 11.31
CA PHE A 107 -3.52 14.62 10.26
C PHE A 107 -4.32 13.96 9.16
N ILE A 108 -3.94 14.20 7.89
CA ILE A 108 -4.47 13.48 6.74
C ILE A 108 -3.33 12.73 6.04
N LEU A 109 -3.52 11.43 5.81
CA LEU A 109 -2.47 10.52 5.33
C LEU A 109 -2.84 9.89 3.99
N PRO A 110 -2.27 10.39 2.87
CA PRO A 110 -2.42 9.83 1.53
C PRO A 110 -1.43 8.67 1.31
N PHE A 111 -1.80 7.43 1.65
CA PHE A 111 -0.94 6.26 1.44
C PHE A 111 -0.65 5.93 -0.04
N TRP A 112 -1.45 6.48 -0.95
CA TRP A 112 -1.29 6.32 -2.38
C TRP A 112 -0.64 7.55 -3.05
N GLY A 113 0.11 8.36 -2.31
CA GLY A 113 0.81 9.54 -2.81
C GLY A 113 -0.14 10.52 -3.52
N SER A 114 0.25 10.96 -4.71
CA SER A 114 -0.56 11.89 -5.52
C SER A 114 -1.91 11.33 -5.96
N GLY A 115 -2.10 10.00 -5.89
CA GLY A 115 -3.36 9.36 -6.28
C GLY A 115 -4.57 9.73 -5.40
N THR A 116 -4.34 10.29 -4.21
CA THR A 116 -5.42 10.82 -3.33
C THR A 116 -5.24 12.30 -3.01
N ARG A 117 -4.32 12.97 -3.68
CA ARG A 117 -4.02 14.39 -3.52
C ARG A 117 -5.23 15.33 -3.59
N PRO A 118 -6.22 15.15 -4.50
CA PRO A 118 -7.37 16.04 -4.57
C PRO A 118 -8.14 16.19 -3.24
N ILE A 119 -8.18 15.13 -2.42
CA ILE A 119 -8.83 15.19 -1.11
C ILE A 119 -8.00 16.04 -0.14
N CYS A 120 -6.68 15.87 -0.13
CA CYS A 120 -5.80 16.65 0.73
C CYS A 120 -5.80 18.14 0.34
N ASP A 121 -5.75 18.45 -0.96
CA ASP A 121 -5.77 19.82 -1.48
C ASP A 121 -7.07 20.56 -1.13
N ALA A 122 -8.20 19.84 -0.98
CA ALA A 122 -9.46 20.40 -0.53
C ALA A 122 -9.50 20.73 0.97
N HIS A 123 -8.53 20.23 1.75
CA HIS A 123 -8.44 20.43 3.20
C HIS A 123 -7.06 20.95 3.63
N PRO A 124 -6.64 22.15 3.17
CA PRO A 124 -5.31 22.71 3.46
C PRO A 124 -5.11 23.11 4.93
N ASP A 125 -6.15 23.09 5.72
CA ASP A 125 -6.14 23.30 7.17
C ASP A 125 -5.72 22.03 7.96
N LEU A 126 -5.62 20.89 7.31
CA LEU A 126 -5.10 19.65 7.90
C LEU A 126 -3.57 19.51 7.67
N ILE A 127 -2.94 18.73 8.54
CA ILE A 127 -1.53 18.40 8.40
C ILE A 127 -1.39 17.20 7.48
N THR A 128 -1.02 17.44 6.22
CA THR A 128 -0.81 16.35 5.26
C THR A 128 0.55 15.71 5.47
N VAL A 129 0.55 14.41 5.78
CA VAL A 129 1.74 13.56 5.91
C VAL A 129 1.66 12.42 4.92
N GLU A 130 2.61 12.30 4.02
CA GLU A 130 2.71 11.20 3.06
C GLU A 130 3.52 10.04 3.66
N PRO A 131 2.90 8.92 4.07
CA PRO A 131 3.56 7.85 4.78
C PRO A 131 4.00 6.72 3.86
N GLY A 132 5.01 5.95 4.30
CA GLY A 132 5.39 4.68 3.70
C GLY A 132 5.92 4.81 2.27
N ILE A 133 6.69 5.87 1.98
CA ILE A 133 7.23 6.12 0.65
C ILE A 133 8.33 5.11 0.33
N GLY A 134 8.02 4.20 -0.63
CA GLY A 134 8.93 3.17 -1.13
C GLY A 134 8.95 3.09 -2.66
N TYR A 135 8.59 4.18 -3.35
CA TYR A 135 8.44 4.25 -4.81
C TYR A 135 9.01 5.55 -5.35
N ALA A 136 9.37 5.56 -6.62
CA ALA A 136 9.85 6.75 -7.30
C ALA A 136 8.67 7.53 -7.91
N GLY A 137 8.66 8.85 -7.69
CA GLY A 137 7.68 9.78 -8.26
C GLY A 137 6.37 9.90 -7.46
N GLY A 138 5.60 10.93 -7.79
CA GLY A 138 4.29 11.17 -7.17
C GLY A 138 4.30 11.77 -5.76
N HIS A 139 5.48 12.07 -5.20
CA HIS A 139 5.60 12.69 -3.88
C HIS A 139 5.35 14.20 -3.97
N TRP A 140 4.54 14.71 -3.08
CA TRP A 140 4.12 16.12 -3.13
C TRP A 140 3.92 16.76 -1.75
N ALA A 141 3.62 15.97 -0.72
CA ALA A 141 3.37 16.50 0.62
C ALA A 141 4.63 17.15 1.22
N ASN A 142 4.43 18.16 2.08
CA ASN A 142 5.55 18.79 2.79
C ASN A 142 6.18 17.85 3.82
N TRP A 143 5.40 16.96 4.41
CA TRP A 143 5.82 15.99 5.41
C TRP A 143 5.85 14.61 4.79
N LYS A 144 7.05 13.98 4.75
CA LYS A 144 7.26 12.70 4.09
C LYS A 144 7.88 11.70 5.03
N VAL A 145 7.35 10.47 5.00
CA VAL A 145 7.89 9.33 5.74
C VAL A 145 8.33 8.27 4.75
N PHE A 146 9.63 8.05 4.64
CA PHE A 146 10.24 7.08 3.74
C PHE A 146 10.41 5.72 4.41
N GLU A 147 10.35 4.63 3.65
CA GLU A 147 10.56 3.26 4.15
C GLU A 147 12.03 2.98 4.46
N SER A 148 12.96 3.70 3.82
CA SER A 148 14.39 3.47 3.96
C SER A 148 15.21 4.75 3.67
N TYR A 149 16.40 4.82 4.26
CA TYR A 149 17.37 5.86 3.92
C TYR A 149 17.76 5.84 2.45
N ALA A 150 17.87 4.66 1.83
CA ALA A 150 18.17 4.54 0.42
C ALA A 150 17.12 5.25 -0.45
N MET A 151 15.83 5.06 -0.16
CA MET A 151 14.74 5.72 -0.87
C MET A 151 14.74 7.23 -0.62
N MET A 152 14.90 7.65 0.64
CA MET A 152 14.97 9.07 1.00
C MET A 152 16.12 9.79 0.28
N HIS A 153 17.32 9.22 0.31
CA HIS A 153 18.48 9.81 -0.33
C HIS A 153 18.37 9.83 -1.86
N ALA A 154 17.80 8.77 -2.46
CA ALA A 154 17.53 8.75 -3.90
C ALA A 154 16.54 9.87 -4.30
N TYR A 155 15.47 10.02 -3.52
CA TYR A 155 14.49 11.10 -3.72
C TYR A 155 15.15 12.49 -3.58
N GLN A 156 15.90 12.72 -2.51
CA GLN A 156 16.58 14.00 -2.26
C GLN A 156 17.61 14.30 -3.34
N GLY A 157 18.35 13.29 -3.80
CA GLY A 157 19.31 13.44 -4.90
C GLY A 157 18.67 13.83 -6.22
N LEU A 158 17.48 13.33 -6.52
CA LEU A 158 16.75 13.66 -7.74
C LEU A 158 16.11 15.06 -7.71
N HIS A 159 15.61 15.49 -6.54
CA HIS A 159 14.80 16.71 -6.43
C HIS A 159 15.59 17.93 -5.94
N ASN A 160 16.74 17.71 -5.29
CA ASN A 160 17.55 18.78 -4.69
C ASN A 160 18.92 18.94 -5.36
N VAL A 161 19.06 18.49 -6.62
CA VAL A 161 20.32 18.63 -7.37
C VAL A 161 20.73 20.09 -7.47
N GLY A 162 21.94 20.40 -7.03
CA GLY A 162 22.53 21.74 -7.09
C GLY A 162 22.17 22.67 -5.92
N THR A 163 21.28 22.31 -5.02
CA THR A 163 20.89 23.17 -3.90
C THR A 163 21.42 22.71 -2.56
N CYS A 164 21.79 21.44 -2.42
CA CYS A 164 22.07 20.78 -1.12
C CYS A 164 20.97 21.00 -0.07
N ALA A 165 19.80 21.48 -0.49
CA ALA A 165 18.67 21.71 0.37
C ALA A 165 18.01 20.38 0.73
N GLN A 166 17.91 20.09 2.00
CA GLN A 166 17.15 18.94 2.51
C GLN A 166 15.82 19.43 3.07
N SER A 167 14.79 18.59 2.94
CA SER A 167 13.56 18.82 3.68
C SER A 167 13.79 18.43 5.14
N TRP A 168 13.63 19.38 6.05
CA TRP A 168 13.82 19.17 7.49
C TRP A 168 12.85 18.17 8.10
N TYR A 169 11.76 17.89 7.41
CA TYR A 169 10.67 17.08 7.90
C TYR A 169 10.61 15.69 7.24
N ASP A 170 11.55 15.37 6.36
CA ASP A 170 11.69 14.04 5.80
C ASP A 170 12.29 13.12 6.87
N VAL A 171 11.61 12.01 7.13
CA VAL A 171 12.03 11.02 8.12
C VAL A 171 11.97 9.61 7.53
N VAL A 172 12.74 8.70 8.11
CA VAL A 172 12.68 7.27 7.77
C VAL A 172 12.01 6.53 8.90
N ILE A 173 10.89 5.89 8.58
CA ILE A 173 10.22 4.92 9.45
C ILE A 173 10.03 3.65 8.62
N PRO A 174 10.75 2.56 8.90
CA PRO A 174 10.62 1.30 8.17
C PRO A 174 9.22 0.73 8.23
N ASN A 175 8.93 -0.17 7.28
CA ASN A 175 7.64 -0.86 7.25
C ASN A 175 7.39 -1.62 8.55
N TYR A 176 6.17 -1.54 9.02
CA TYR A 176 5.68 -2.23 10.19
C TYR A 176 5.20 -3.64 9.84
N PHE A 177 5.54 -4.59 10.69
CA PHE A 177 5.05 -5.96 10.65
C PHE A 177 4.48 -6.33 12.01
N ASP A 178 3.35 -7.02 12.03
CA ASP A 178 2.79 -7.60 13.22
C ASP A 178 3.48 -8.94 13.47
N LEU A 179 4.16 -9.08 14.61
CA LEU A 179 4.89 -10.30 14.94
C LEU A 179 3.95 -11.50 15.17
N GLU A 180 2.69 -11.25 15.51
CA GLU A 180 1.67 -12.29 15.68
C GLU A 180 1.30 -12.96 14.34
N ASP A 181 1.58 -12.32 13.21
CA ASP A 181 1.35 -12.89 11.87
C ASP A 181 2.44 -13.91 11.47
N PHE A 182 3.48 -14.11 12.29
CA PHE A 182 4.63 -14.97 11.98
C PHE A 182 4.89 -15.98 13.10
N GLU A 183 4.85 -17.26 12.75
CA GLU A 183 5.31 -18.32 13.64
C GLU A 183 6.82 -18.53 13.51
N TYR A 184 7.53 -18.43 14.62
CA TYR A 184 8.96 -18.74 14.62
C TYR A 184 9.16 -20.24 14.90
N ALA A 185 9.44 -21.01 13.84
CA ALA A 185 9.62 -22.46 13.89
C ALA A 185 10.93 -22.88 13.16
N PRO A 186 12.12 -22.55 13.69
CA PRO A 186 13.41 -22.79 13.03
C PRO A 186 13.76 -24.27 12.83
N GLU A 187 13.17 -25.16 13.60
CA GLU A 187 13.32 -26.63 13.50
C GLU A 187 12.45 -27.23 12.40
N ASN A 188 11.42 -26.55 11.93
CA ASN A 188 10.50 -27.04 10.91
C ASN A 188 11.04 -26.66 9.51
N LYS A 189 12.24 -27.15 9.18
CA LYS A 189 12.82 -26.94 7.85
C LYS A 189 12.50 -28.11 6.93
N GLU A 190 12.07 -27.77 5.73
CA GLU A 190 11.83 -28.73 4.66
C GLU A 190 12.91 -28.60 3.58
N ASP A 191 13.03 -29.63 2.74
CA ASP A 191 14.10 -29.70 1.71
C ASP A 191 13.61 -29.08 0.40
N TYR A 192 13.39 -27.75 0.43
CA TYR A 192 13.11 -26.97 -0.77
C TYR A 192 13.58 -25.53 -0.61
N PHE A 193 13.72 -24.84 -1.74
CA PHE A 193 13.88 -23.38 -1.78
C PHE A 193 12.50 -22.74 -1.94
N LEU A 194 12.26 -21.62 -1.24
CA LEU A 194 11.01 -20.87 -1.32
C LEU A 194 11.22 -19.57 -2.09
N PHE A 195 10.42 -19.36 -3.15
CA PHE A 195 10.22 -18.04 -3.74
C PHE A 195 8.88 -17.49 -3.23
N LEU A 196 8.93 -16.39 -2.47
CA LEU A 196 7.73 -15.73 -1.92
C LEU A 196 7.54 -14.36 -2.57
N GLY A 197 6.45 -14.19 -3.32
CA GLY A 197 6.11 -12.92 -3.96
C GLY A 197 5.38 -13.09 -5.29
N ARG A 198 4.93 -11.97 -5.86
CA ARG A 198 4.28 -11.97 -7.18
C ARG A 198 5.22 -12.52 -8.25
N VAL A 199 4.69 -13.39 -9.10
CA VAL A 199 5.45 -14.06 -10.16
C VAL A 199 5.47 -13.20 -11.41
N TYR A 200 6.54 -12.45 -11.58
CA TYR A 200 6.88 -11.71 -12.79
C TYR A 200 8.40 -11.44 -12.84
N SER A 201 8.94 -11.15 -14.03
CA SER A 201 10.38 -11.02 -14.27
C SER A 201 11.08 -10.06 -13.31
N GLY A 202 10.46 -8.94 -12.98
CA GLY A 202 11.03 -7.92 -12.08
C GLY A 202 11.25 -8.36 -10.64
N LYS A 203 10.70 -9.52 -10.22
CA LYS A 203 10.93 -10.12 -8.89
C LYS A 203 12.00 -11.19 -8.88
N GLY A 204 12.61 -11.51 -10.03
CA GLY A 204 13.72 -12.43 -10.12
C GLY A 204 13.33 -13.92 -10.10
N ILE A 205 12.09 -14.27 -10.42
CA ILE A 205 11.65 -15.66 -10.51
C ILE A 205 12.50 -16.47 -11.49
N ASP A 206 12.90 -15.87 -12.62
CA ASP A 206 13.77 -16.53 -13.60
C ASP A 206 15.12 -16.95 -13.02
N VAL A 207 15.69 -16.12 -12.14
CA VAL A 207 16.94 -16.43 -11.44
C VAL A 207 16.74 -17.57 -10.45
N ALA A 208 15.65 -17.55 -9.69
CA ALA A 208 15.33 -18.62 -8.74
C ALA A 208 15.18 -19.98 -9.44
N VAL A 209 14.44 -20.03 -10.55
CA VAL A 209 14.25 -21.24 -11.36
C VAL A 209 15.61 -21.77 -11.89
N GLN A 210 16.42 -20.90 -12.50
CA GLN A 210 17.73 -21.30 -13.06
C GLN A 210 18.70 -21.80 -11.99
N VAL A 211 18.72 -21.16 -10.82
CA VAL A 211 19.61 -21.56 -9.73
C VAL A 211 19.21 -22.93 -9.19
N THR A 212 17.92 -23.14 -8.89
CA THR A 212 17.44 -24.42 -8.35
C THR A 212 17.57 -25.56 -9.35
N GLU A 213 17.37 -25.31 -10.64
CA GLU A 213 17.64 -26.28 -11.70
C GLU A 213 19.12 -26.73 -11.72
N LYS A 214 20.06 -25.76 -11.67
CA LYS A 214 21.50 -26.04 -11.70
C LYS A 214 22.00 -26.85 -10.51
N ILE A 215 21.40 -26.66 -9.34
CA ILE A 215 21.79 -27.39 -8.12
C ILE A 215 20.96 -28.65 -7.88
N GLY A 216 19.98 -28.94 -8.77
CA GLY A 216 19.10 -30.11 -8.66
C GLY A 216 18.15 -30.04 -7.45
N ALA A 217 17.74 -28.84 -7.04
CA ALA A 217 16.89 -28.64 -5.88
C ALA A 217 15.44 -28.32 -6.25
N LYS A 218 14.52 -28.64 -5.35
CA LYS A 218 13.09 -28.28 -5.47
C LYS A 218 12.90 -26.78 -5.19
N LEU A 219 12.07 -26.12 -5.99
CA LEU A 219 11.61 -24.75 -5.77
C LEU A 219 10.09 -24.74 -5.54
N VAL A 220 9.67 -24.17 -4.42
CA VAL A 220 8.25 -23.86 -4.15
C VAL A 220 8.01 -22.40 -4.42
N VAL A 221 6.98 -22.09 -5.22
CA VAL A 221 6.61 -20.72 -5.60
C VAL A 221 5.28 -20.34 -4.97
N ALA A 222 5.34 -19.39 -4.03
CA ALA A 222 4.16 -18.88 -3.34
C ALA A 222 3.90 -17.41 -3.75
N GLY A 223 2.83 -17.20 -4.51
CA GLY A 223 2.44 -15.86 -4.94
C GLY A 223 1.57 -15.85 -6.19
N GLN A 224 0.98 -14.68 -6.47
CA GLN A 224 0.12 -14.51 -7.63
C GLN A 224 0.93 -14.57 -8.94
N ASN A 225 0.55 -15.47 -9.84
CA ASN A 225 1.19 -15.63 -11.16
C ASN A 225 0.61 -14.64 -12.16
N GLN A 226 1.11 -13.41 -12.16
CA GLN A 226 0.62 -12.31 -12.99
C GLN A 226 0.85 -12.51 -14.50
N GLU A 227 1.92 -13.24 -14.86
CA GLU A 227 2.30 -13.46 -16.26
C GLU A 227 1.81 -14.82 -16.78
N ASN A 228 0.99 -15.55 -16.01
CA ASN A 228 0.49 -16.90 -16.34
C ASN A 228 1.62 -17.85 -16.79
N ARG A 229 2.76 -17.79 -16.10
CA ARG A 229 3.93 -18.59 -16.42
C ARG A 229 3.70 -20.07 -16.13
N THR A 230 4.29 -20.90 -16.97
CA THR A 230 4.45 -22.33 -16.72
C THR A 230 5.87 -22.59 -16.26
N PHE A 231 6.05 -23.56 -15.39
CA PHE A 231 7.32 -23.88 -14.78
C PHE A 231 7.82 -25.28 -15.13
N PRO A 232 9.15 -25.53 -15.07
CA PRO A 232 9.71 -26.86 -15.21
C PRO A 232 9.33 -27.76 -14.01
N PRO A 233 9.48 -29.11 -14.14
CA PRO A 233 8.97 -30.08 -13.14
C PRO A 233 9.54 -29.97 -11.71
N HIS A 234 10.70 -29.31 -11.51
CA HIS A 234 11.27 -29.10 -10.18
C HIS A 234 10.65 -27.90 -9.42
N VAL A 235 9.71 -27.18 -10.05
CA VAL A 235 9.03 -26.01 -9.49
C VAL A 235 7.56 -26.35 -9.26
N GLU A 236 7.09 -26.12 -8.03
CA GLU A 236 5.71 -26.26 -7.60
C GLU A 236 5.04 -24.93 -7.23
#